data_bb4341ce3f3572196e25d83ab8110a7c
#
_entry.id   bb4341ce3f3572196e25d83ab8110a7c
#
_cell.length_a   1.000
_cell.length_b   1.000
_cell.length_c   1.000
_cell.angle_alpha   90.00
_cell.angle_beta   90.00
_cell.angle_gamma   90.00
#
_symmetry.space_group_name_H-M   'P 1'
#
loop_
_entity.id
_entity.type
_entity.pdbx_description
1 polymer ?
#
loop_
_entity_poly.entity_id
_entity_poly.type
_entity_poly.pdbx_seq_one_letter_code
_entity_poly.pdbx_strand_id
1 'polypeptide(L)'
;MVFKDIDVKKGFAINETVELPTTMAQPASVCVVASGDLGLKAKSAKADRVVDGAELNQVGANKRESRKLINGYDFFLSDTQLMATVGKTLGQFMGPRGKMPTPVAFNAPIDSILERFRSSIRVRLRNSLSLACKIGDETMTDNDLAANASTVISMVEKKLPGGDKNIKKIMVKTTMGKLVKQPQVEKK
;
A
#
# COMPACT_ATOMS: atom_id res chain seq x y z
N MET A 1 -4.46 -5.32 14.10
CA MET A 1 -3.48 -5.27 15.20
C MET A 1 -3.77 -4.06 16.07
N VAL A 2 -3.61 -4.16 17.37
CA VAL A 2 -3.77 -3.05 18.34
C VAL A 2 -2.45 -2.90 19.08
N PHE A 3 -2.00 -1.67 19.27
CA PHE A 3 -0.72 -1.33 19.88
C PHE A 3 -0.91 -0.73 21.27
N LYS A 4 0.15 -0.73 22.06
CA LYS A 4 0.25 -0.09 23.37
C LYS A 4 1.61 0.61 23.50
N ASP A 5 1.70 1.57 24.42
CA ASP A 5 2.93 2.27 24.77
C ASP A 5 3.64 2.96 23.58
N ILE A 6 2.83 3.52 22.67
CA ILE A 6 3.31 4.28 21.51
C ILE A 6 2.67 5.66 21.52
N ASP A 7 3.48 6.69 21.47
CA ASP A 7 3.05 8.08 21.39
C ASP A 7 2.78 8.49 19.93
N VAL A 8 1.60 8.19 19.43
CA VAL A 8 1.17 8.61 18.07
C VAL A 8 1.12 10.14 17.96
N LYS A 9 0.85 10.85 19.06
CA LYS A 9 0.82 12.32 19.10
C LYS A 9 2.20 12.95 18.88
N LYS A 10 3.28 12.24 19.19
CA LYS A 10 4.67 12.67 18.94
C LYS A 10 5.13 12.42 17.51
N GLY A 11 4.22 12.10 16.58
CA GLY A 11 4.52 11.96 15.15
C GLY A 11 4.90 10.56 14.71
N PHE A 12 4.74 9.52 15.55
CA PHE A 12 4.97 8.16 15.10
C PHE A 12 3.91 7.74 14.08
N ALA A 13 4.37 7.42 12.88
CA ALA A 13 3.52 6.96 11.79
C ALA A 13 4.22 5.84 11.01
N ILE A 14 3.48 4.84 10.61
CA ILE A 14 3.93 3.80 9.67
C ILE A 14 3.17 4.00 8.36
N ASN A 15 3.87 4.03 7.25
CA ASN A 15 3.28 4.03 5.91
C ASN A 15 4.23 3.26 4.99
N GLU A 16 4.09 1.94 5.00
CA GLU A 16 4.99 1.04 4.30
C GLU A 16 4.22 0.15 3.34
N THR A 17 4.89 -0.22 2.26
CA THR A 17 4.40 -1.22 1.32
C THR A 17 5.06 -2.55 1.66
N VAL A 18 4.25 -3.57 1.87
CA VAL A 18 4.69 -4.92 2.22
C VAL A 18 4.34 -5.85 1.08
N GLU A 19 5.35 -6.50 0.55
CA GLU A 19 5.18 -7.55 -0.44
C GLU A 19 4.75 -8.85 0.27
N LEU A 20 3.66 -9.44 -0.19
CA LEU A 20 3.14 -10.69 0.35
C LEU A 20 3.76 -11.87 -0.39
N PRO A 21 4.15 -12.95 0.32
CA PRO A 21 4.68 -14.15 -0.31
C PRO A 21 3.66 -14.84 -1.23
N THR A 22 2.38 -14.77 -0.88
CA THR A 22 1.31 -15.34 -1.71
C THR A 22 0.37 -14.23 -2.18
N THR A 23 0.19 -14.12 -3.49
CA THR A 23 -0.70 -13.12 -4.11
C THR A 23 -2.16 -13.43 -3.83
N MET A 24 -2.95 -12.39 -3.62
CA MET A 24 -4.39 -12.48 -3.46
C MET A 24 -5.10 -12.71 -4.81
N ALA A 25 -6.29 -13.30 -4.79
CA ALA A 25 -7.11 -13.50 -5.99
C ALA A 25 -7.45 -12.17 -6.70
N GLN A 26 -7.61 -11.11 -5.91
CA GLN A 26 -7.72 -9.75 -6.44
C GLN A 26 -6.41 -9.00 -6.17
N PRO A 27 -5.52 -8.90 -7.18
CA PRO A 27 -4.27 -8.16 -7.05
C PRO A 27 -4.55 -6.67 -6.81
N ALA A 28 -3.60 -5.99 -6.20
CA ALA A 28 -3.70 -4.56 -5.99
C ALA A 28 -3.67 -3.80 -7.33
N SER A 29 -4.52 -2.79 -7.45
CA SER A 29 -4.60 -1.96 -8.65
C SER A 29 -3.48 -0.92 -8.69
N VAL A 30 -2.77 -0.84 -9.83
CA VAL A 30 -1.60 0.02 -10.01
C VAL A 30 -1.80 1.01 -11.14
N CYS A 31 -1.69 2.29 -10.82
CA CYS A 31 -1.71 3.38 -11.80
C CYS A 31 -0.28 3.88 -12.04
N VAL A 32 0.11 3.97 -13.30
CA VAL A 32 1.44 4.45 -13.71
C VAL A 32 1.31 5.84 -14.33
N VAL A 33 2.09 6.79 -13.82
CA VAL A 33 2.21 8.13 -14.40
C VAL A 33 3.54 8.20 -15.13
N ALA A 34 3.50 8.10 -16.44
CA ALA A 34 4.70 8.08 -17.26
C ALA A 34 4.42 8.67 -18.63
N SER A 35 5.43 9.27 -19.24
CA SER A 35 5.40 9.77 -20.63
C SER A 35 6.41 9.04 -21.50
N GLY A 36 6.22 9.13 -22.83
CA GLY A 36 7.12 8.53 -23.81
C GLY A 36 7.25 7.01 -23.69
N ASP A 37 8.50 6.52 -23.77
CA ASP A 37 8.81 5.09 -23.81
C ASP A 37 8.39 4.33 -22.55
N LEU A 38 8.51 4.95 -21.36
CA LEU A 38 8.03 4.35 -20.10
C LEU A 38 6.51 4.16 -20.11
N GLY A 39 5.77 5.10 -20.68
CA GLY A 39 4.32 4.99 -20.86
C GLY A 39 3.94 3.83 -21.78
N LEU A 40 4.68 3.63 -22.88
CA LEU A 40 4.49 2.50 -23.79
C LEU A 40 4.81 1.16 -23.13
N LYS A 41 5.94 1.08 -22.44
CA LYS A 41 6.33 -0.11 -21.65
C LYS A 41 5.29 -0.44 -20.55
N ALA A 42 4.76 0.56 -19.85
CA ALA A 42 3.72 0.37 -18.85
C ALA A 42 2.41 -0.16 -19.43
N LYS A 43 2.04 0.29 -20.63
CA LYS A 43 0.89 -0.25 -21.38
C LYS A 43 1.12 -1.70 -21.81
N SER A 44 2.32 -2.02 -22.31
CA SER A 44 2.71 -3.38 -22.70
C SER A 44 2.69 -4.34 -21.50
N ALA A 45 3.14 -3.87 -20.34
CA ALA A 45 3.13 -4.58 -19.05
C ALA A 45 1.72 -4.70 -18.43
N LYS A 46 0.68 -4.28 -19.15
CA LYS A 46 -0.73 -4.32 -18.71
C LYS A 46 -0.97 -3.62 -17.37
N ALA A 47 -0.35 -2.44 -17.16
CA ALA A 47 -0.73 -1.58 -16.03
C ALA A 47 -2.23 -1.26 -16.11
N ASP A 48 -2.91 -1.19 -14.95
CA ASP A 48 -4.37 -0.98 -14.92
C ASP A 48 -4.78 0.38 -15.47
N ARG A 49 -3.91 1.37 -15.33
CA ARG A 49 -4.02 2.68 -15.97
C ARG A 49 -2.65 3.31 -16.17
N VAL A 50 -2.47 3.94 -17.30
CA VAL A 50 -1.32 4.80 -17.59
C VAL A 50 -1.84 6.21 -17.83
N VAL A 51 -1.30 7.18 -17.09
CA VAL A 51 -1.64 8.61 -17.17
C VAL A 51 -0.43 9.33 -17.73
N ASP A 52 -0.61 10.09 -18.80
CA ASP A 52 0.45 10.92 -19.39
C ASP A 52 0.51 12.30 -18.70
N GLY A 53 1.62 13.02 -18.88
CA GLY A 53 1.84 14.34 -18.30
C GLY A 53 0.77 15.37 -18.69
N ALA A 54 0.26 15.29 -19.92
CA ALA A 54 -0.83 16.15 -20.39
C ALA A 54 -2.16 15.83 -19.68
N GLU A 55 -2.52 14.55 -19.60
CA GLU A 55 -3.71 14.07 -18.86
C GLU A 55 -3.61 14.39 -17.37
N LEU A 56 -2.41 14.28 -16.79
CA LEU A 56 -2.15 14.62 -15.39
C LEU A 56 -2.55 16.06 -15.06
N ASN A 57 -2.21 17.01 -15.93
CA ASN A 57 -2.55 18.42 -15.75
C ASN A 57 -4.07 18.65 -15.84
N GLN A 58 -4.75 17.99 -16.76
CA GLN A 58 -6.21 18.06 -16.90
C GLN A 58 -6.92 17.49 -15.67
N VAL A 59 -6.49 16.29 -15.23
CA VAL A 59 -7.03 15.65 -14.03
C VAL A 59 -6.73 16.49 -12.78
N GLY A 60 -5.55 17.12 -12.71
CA GLY A 60 -5.17 17.99 -11.59
C GLY A 60 -6.02 19.25 -11.48
N ALA A 61 -6.47 19.82 -12.60
CA ALA A 61 -7.36 20.97 -12.63
C ALA A 61 -8.75 20.66 -12.04
N ASN A 62 -9.22 19.42 -12.19
CA ASN A 62 -10.53 18.98 -11.71
C ASN A 62 -10.43 18.18 -10.41
N LYS A 63 -10.81 18.79 -9.28
CA LYS A 63 -10.78 18.15 -7.95
C LYS A 63 -11.59 16.84 -7.87
N ARG A 64 -12.70 16.75 -8.63
CA ARG A 64 -13.55 15.55 -8.62
C ARG A 64 -12.86 14.38 -9.32
N GLU A 65 -12.26 14.62 -10.46
CA GLU A 65 -11.52 13.63 -11.24
C GLU A 65 -10.26 13.18 -10.51
N SER A 66 -9.50 14.11 -9.90
CA SER A 66 -8.36 13.79 -9.04
C SER A 66 -8.74 12.82 -7.92
N ARG A 67 -9.86 13.08 -7.22
CA ARG A 67 -10.34 12.20 -6.15
C ARG A 67 -10.79 10.84 -6.68
N LYS A 68 -11.46 10.80 -7.84
CA LYS A 68 -11.90 9.56 -8.48
C LYS A 68 -10.70 8.71 -8.88
N LEU A 69 -9.69 9.31 -9.50
CA LEU A 69 -8.44 8.64 -9.87
C LEU A 69 -7.77 8.04 -8.63
N ILE A 70 -7.55 8.84 -7.58
CA ILE A 70 -6.82 8.39 -6.38
C ILE A 70 -7.58 7.32 -5.60
N ASN A 71 -8.91 7.34 -5.61
CA ASN A 71 -9.71 6.32 -4.93
C ASN A 71 -9.76 5.00 -5.71
N GLY A 72 -9.64 5.06 -7.04
CA GLY A 72 -9.75 3.90 -7.92
C GLY A 72 -8.54 2.96 -7.92
N TYR A 73 -7.37 3.44 -7.47
CA TYR A 73 -6.12 2.67 -7.51
C TYR A 73 -5.45 2.62 -6.13
N ASP A 74 -4.80 1.49 -5.84
CA ASP A 74 -4.13 1.26 -4.56
C ASP A 74 -2.71 1.82 -4.55
N PHE A 75 -1.98 1.63 -5.65
CA PHE A 75 -0.61 2.09 -5.80
C PHE A 75 -0.46 3.02 -7.00
N PHE A 76 0.48 3.94 -6.85
CA PHE A 76 0.88 4.87 -7.90
C PHE A 76 2.38 4.75 -8.13
N LEU A 77 2.76 4.58 -9.39
CA LEU A 77 4.14 4.66 -9.85
C LEU A 77 4.28 5.92 -10.70
N SER A 78 5.38 6.60 -10.59
CA SER A 78 5.64 7.79 -11.42
C SER A 78 7.06 7.79 -11.93
N ASP A 79 7.21 8.20 -13.18
CA ASP A 79 8.51 8.57 -13.71
C ASP A 79 9.14 9.64 -12.81
N THR A 80 10.46 9.51 -12.56
CA THR A 80 11.23 10.45 -11.77
C THR A 80 11.09 11.89 -12.27
N GLN A 81 10.99 12.09 -13.58
CA GLN A 81 10.83 13.41 -14.20
C GLN A 81 9.46 14.04 -13.89
N LEU A 82 8.41 13.23 -13.83
CA LEU A 82 7.04 13.69 -13.56
C LEU A 82 6.70 13.81 -12.08
N MET A 83 7.57 13.33 -11.17
CA MET A 83 7.32 13.36 -9.72
C MET A 83 7.00 14.76 -9.19
N ALA A 84 7.73 15.77 -9.65
CA ALA A 84 7.50 17.16 -9.23
C ALA A 84 6.12 17.66 -9.67
N THR A 85 5.69 17.31 -10.89
CA THR A 85 4.37 17.68 -11.43
C THR A 85 3.25 16.95 -10.70
N VAL A 86 3.40 15.64 -10.45
CA VAL A 86 2.45 14.85 -9.66
C VAL A 86 2.32 15.41 -8.25
N GLY A 87 3.43 15.78 -7.62
CA GLY A 87 3.44 16.40 -6.29
C GLY A 87 2.65 17.72 -6.25
N LYS A 88 2.80 18.58 -7.26
CA LYS A 88 2.08 19.86 -7.36
C LYS A 88 0.60 19.67 -7.67
N THR A 89 0.23 18.76 -8.58
CA THR A 89 -1.15 18.59 -9.05
C THR A 89 -1.99 17.71 -8.13
N LEU A 90 -1.48 16.53 -7.75
CA LEU A 90 -2.22 15.53 -7.00
C LEU A 90 -1.77 15.37 -5.53
N GLY A 91 -0.64 15.98 -5.14
CA GLY A 91 -0.05 15.80 -3.80
C GLY A 91 -1.00 16.13 -2.65
N GLN A 92 -1.81 17.20 -2.78
CA GLN A 92 -2.81 17.58 -1.77
C GLN A 92 -3.88 16.50 -1.52
N PHE A 93 -4.15 15.63 -2.50
CA PHE A 93 -5.13 14.54 -2.37
C PHE A 93 -4.47 13.20 -2.03
N MET A 94 -3.25 12.95 -2.52
CA MET A 94 -2.50 11.72 -2.29
C MET A 94 -1.88 11.67 -0.89
N GLY A 95 -1.31 12.78 -0.42
CA GLY A 95 -0.64 12.87 0.89
C GLY A 95 -1.52 12.43 2.06
N PRO A 96 -2.71 13.02 2.27
CA PRO A 96 -3.62 12.62 3.34
C PRO A 96 -4.04 11.16 3.28
N ARG A 97 -4.09 10.57 2.07
CA ARG A 97 -4.41 9.15 1.85
C ARG A 97 -3.21 8.22 1.98
N GLY A 98 -2.00 8.77 2.04
CA GLY A 98 -0.75 8.02 2.07
C GLY A 98 -0.45 7.28 0.75
N LYS A 99 -1.10 7.68 -0.35
CA LYS A 99 -0.94 7.07 -1.68
C LYS A 99 0.07 7.85 -2.55
N MET A 100 1.15 8.36 -1.93
CA MET A 100 2.21 9.02 -2.71
C MET A 100 2.81 8.04 -3.71
N PRO A 101 3.13 8.52 -4.94
CA PRO A 101 3.70 7.66 -5.97
C PRO A 101 5.13 7.23 -5.60
N THR A 102 5.48 6.02 -6.01
CA THR A 102 6.85 5.53 -5.94
C THR A 102 7.58 5.92 -7.22
N PRO A 103 8.77 6.55 -7.13
CA PRO A 103 9.55 6.90 -8.31
C PRO A 103 10.08 5.66 -9.01
N VAL A 104 9.98 5.64 -10.32
CA VAL A 104 10.52 4.60 -11.19
C VAL A 104 11.58 5.25 -12.10
N ALA A 105 12.76 4.65 -12.14
CA ALA A 105 13.82 5.11 -13.04
C ALA A 105 13.45 4.74 -14.49
N PHE A 106 13.91 5.54 -15.45
CA PHE A 106 13.61 5.38 -16.88
C PHE A 106 14.00 4.00 -17.44
N ASN A 107 15.07 3.39 -16.92
CA ASN A 107 15.56 2.08 -17.38
C ASN A 107 15.12 0.92 -16.48
N ALA A 108 14.22 1.14 -15.52
CA ALA A 108 13.80 0.08 -14.62
C ALA A 108 12.88 -0.94 -15.33
N PRO A 109 12.98 -2.23 -14.99
CA PRO A 109 12.11 -3.28 -15.51
C PRO A 109 10.69 -3.09 -14.95
N ILE A 110 9.83 -2.44 -15.74
CA ILE A 110 8.50 -2.04 -15.27
C ILE A 110 7.60 -3.24 -14.98
N ASP A 111 7.81 -4.36 -15.70
CA ASP A 111 7.04 -5.59 -15.54
C ASP A 111 7.21 -6.17 -14.12
N SER A 112 8.45 -6.36 -13.70
CA SER A 112 8.75 -6.91 -12.35
C SER A 112 8.32 -5.96 -11.23
N ILE A 113 8.40 -4.64 -11.46
CA ILE A 113 7.90 -3.65 -10.51
C ILE A 113 6.38 -3.76 -10.38
N LEU A 114 5.65 -3.86 -11.49
CA LEU A 114 4.19 -4.00 -11.47
C LEU A 114 3.76 -5.28 -10.77
N GLU A 115 4.40 -6.43 -11.06
CA GLU A 115 4.12 -7.69 -10.39
C GLU A 115 4.33 -7.59 -8.88
N ARG A 116 5.44 -7.00 -8.46
CA ARG A 116 5.73 -6.75 -7.06
C ARG A 116 4.66 -5.89 -6.38
N PHE A 117 4.21 -4.80 -7.01
CA PHE A 117 3.17 -3.95 -6.43
C PHE A 117 1.80 -4.63 -6.42
N ARG A 118 1.51 -5.52 -7.38
CA ARG A 118 0.28 -6.31 -7.40
C ARG A 118 0.18 -7.32 -6.26
N SER A 119 1.32 -7.86 -5.82
CA SER A 119 1.40 -8.74 -4.65
C SER A 119 1.57 -7.98 -3.33
N SER A 120 1.68 -6.65 -3.37
CA SER A 120 1.93 -5.84 -2.20
C SER A 120 0.65 -5.28 -1.58
N ILE A 121 0.72 -5.07 -0.27
CA ILE A 121 -0.29 -4.33 0.49
C ILE A 121 0.33 -3.09 1.13
N ARG A 122 -0.51 -2.09 1.38
CA ARG A 122 -0.10 -0.91 2.12
C ARG A 122 -0.50 -1.02 3.58
N VAL A 123 0.48 -0.92 4.45
CA VAL A 123 0.31 -0.93 5.91
C VAL A 123 0.46 0.49 6.42
N ARG A 124 -0.60 1.04 7.03
CA ARG A 124 -0.63 2.43 7.46
C ARG A 124 -1.12 2.58 8.89
N LEU A 125 -0.32 3.24 9.70
CA LEU A 125 -0.66 3.71 11.05
C LEU A 125 -0.43 5.22 11.09
N ARG A 126 -1.42 6.01 11.50
CA ARG A 126 -1.26 7.47 11.55
C ARG A 126 -1.69 8.07 12.89
N ASN A 127 -2.96 8.07 13.20
CA ASN A 127 -3.51 8.77 14.37
C ASN A 127 -4.19 7.84 15.37
N SER A 128 -4.15 6.54 15.15
CA SER A 128 -4.78 5.53 16.00
C SER A 128 -3.75 4.50 16.45
N LEU A 129 -3.96 3.92 17.61
CA LEU A 129 -3.17 2.76 18.11
C LEU A 129 -3.65 1.43 17.51
N SER A 130 -4.28 1.48 16.35
CA SER A 130 -4.79 0.30 15.66
C SER A 130 -4.45 0.34 14.17
N LEU A 131 -4.10 -0.81 13.63
CA LEU A 131 -3.76 -1.03 12.24
C LEU A 131 -4.63 -2.16 11.69
N ALA A 132 -5.19 -1.95 10.51
CA ALA A 132 -5.92 -2.98 9.77
C ALA A 132 -5.38 -3.05 8.34
N CYS A 133 -5.17 -4.26 7.85
CA CYS A 133 -4.76 -4.52 6.47
C CYS A 133 -5.40 -5.82 5.99
N LYS A 134 -5.56 -5.97 4.68
CA LYS A 134 -6.01 -7.20 4.05
C LYS A 134 -4.81 -8.14 3.94
N ILE A 135 -4.95 -9.39 4.33
CA ILE A 135 -3.89 -10.41 4.28
C ILE A 135 -4.19 -11.51 3.26
N GLY A 136 -5.41 -11.58 2.78
CA GLY A 136 -5.81 -12.59 1.80
C GLY A 136 -7.30 -12.57 1.52
N ASP A 137 -7.72 -13.56 0.76
CA ASP A 137 -9.09 -13.81 0.32
C ASP A 137 -9.56 -15.20 0.80
N GLU A 138 -10.85 -15.47 0.71
CA GLU A 138 -11.46 -16.74 1.13
C GLU A 138 -11.04 -17.95 0.28
N THR A 139 -10.47 -17.70 -0.90
CA THR A 139 -9.99 -18.75 -1.83
C THR A 139 -8.59 -19.26 -1.48
N MET A 140 -7.89 -18.60 -0.57
CA MET A 140 -6.51 -18.95 -0.18
C MET A 140 -6.51 -20.05 0.87
N THR A 141 -5.43 -20.86 0.89
CA THR A 141 -5.23 -21.86 1.94
C THR A 141 -4.86 -21.21 3.28
N ASP A 142 -5.15 -21.90 4.38
CA ASP A 142 -4.79 -21.40 5.72
C ASP A 142 -3.29 -21.19 5.89
N ASN A 143 -2.45 -22.02 5.25
CA ASN A 143 -1.00 -21.88 5.27
C ASN A 143 -0.54 -20.61 4.56
N ASP A 144 -1.12 -20.27 3.42
CA ASP A 144 -0.82 -19.05 2.67
C ASP A 144 -1.22 -17.81 3.47
N LEU A 145 -2.41 -17.85 4.08
CA LEU A 145 -2.89 -16.77 4.97
C LEU A 145 -1.96 -16.59 6.18
N ALA A 146 -1.49 -17.68 6.77
CA ALA A 146 -0.54 -17.65 7.88
C ALA A 146 0.81 -17.06 7.46
N ALA A 147 1.32 -17.43 6.28
CA ALA A 147 2.55 -16.89 5.72
C ALA A 147 2.45 -15.37 5.46
N ASN A 148 1.35 -14.93 4.85
CA ASN A 148 1.08 -13.51 4.63
C ASN A 148 0.97 -12.75 5.95
N ALA A 149 0.24 -13.30 6.93
CA ALA A 149 0.08 -12.67 8.24
C ALA A 149 1.41 -12.54 8.98
N SER A 150 2.25 -13.58 8.97
CA SER A 150 3.57 -13.55 9.62
C SER A 150 4.50 -12.50 9.01
N THR A 151 4.48 -12.36 7.67
CA THR A 151 5.26 -11.33 6.95
C THR A 151 4.84 -9.92 7.38
N VAL A 152 3.54 -9.66 7.46
CA VAL A 152 3.02 -8.36 7.92
C VAL A 152 3.38 -8.09 9.37
N ILE A 153 3.24 -9.08 10.25
CA ILE A 153 3.57 -8.95 11.67
C ILE A 153 5.06 -8.61 11.83
N SER A 154 5.94 -9.39 11.20
CA SER A 154 7.39 -9.19 11.26
C SER A 154 7.83 -7.81 10.74
N MET A 155 7.18 -7.32 9.67
CA MET A 155 7.46 -5.97 9.16
C MET A 155 7.04 -4.90 10.18
N VAL A 156 5.86 -5.04 10.77
CA VAL A 156 5.36 -4.09 11.77
C VAL A 156 6.25 -4.11 13.02
N GLU A 157 6.64 -5.28 13.52
CA GLU A 157 7.55 -5.43 14.66
C GLU A 157 8.89 -4.70 14.45
N LYS A 158 9.48 -4.81 13.25
CA LYS A 158 10.74 -4.13 12.91
C LYS A 158 10.61 -2.60 12.93
N LYS A 159 9.41 -2.07 12.71
CA LYS A 159 9.16 -0.61 12.69
C LYS A 159 8.73 -0.06 14.04
N LEU A 160 8.32 -0.91 14.95
CA LEU A 160 7.92 -0.50 16.28
C LEU A 160 9.14 -0.25 17.18
N PRO A 161 9.17 0.82 17.98
CA PRO A 161 10.31 1.16 18.84
C PRO A 161 10.61 0.09 19.90
N GLY A 162 9.60 -0.60 20.41
CA GLY A 162 9.74 -1.72 21.37
C GLY A 162 9.44 -3.08 20.77
N GLY A 163 9.32 -3.18 19.43
CA GLY A 163 9.05 -4.42 18.72
C GLY A 163 7.77 -5.10 19.20
N ASP A 164 7.85 -6.39 19.48
CA ASP A 164 6.74 -7.24 19.95
C ASP A 164 6.06 -6.70 21.23
N LYS A 165 6.81 -6.06 22.13
CA LYS A 165 6.27 -5.50 23.39
C LYS A 165 5.21 -4.42 23.17
N ASN A 166 5.26 -3.71 22.05
CA ASN A 166 4.26 -2.71 21.70
C ASN A 166 2.99 -3.30 21.10
N ILE A 167 2.94 -4.59 20.76
CA ILE A 167 1.76 -5.25 20.24
C ILE A 167 0.89 -5.71 21.41
N LYS A 168 -0.31 -5.13 21.53
CA LYS A 168 -1.29 -5.49 22.56
C LYS A 168 -2.15 -6.67 22.16
N LYS A 169 -2.63 -6.70 20.92
CA LYS A 169 -3.55 -7.74 20.40
C LYS A 169 -3.41 -7.87 18.89
N ILE A 170 -3.41 -9.11 18.43
CA ILE A 170 -3.57 -9.45 17.01
C ILE A 170 -4.95 -10.09 16.87
N MET A 171 -5.68 -9.67 15.85
CA MET A 171 -7.04 -10.10 15.60
C MET A 171 -7.24 -10.31 14.12
N VAL A 172 -7.93 -11.38 13.75
CA VAL A 172 -8.27 -11.70 12.36
C VAL A 172 -9.78 -11.79 12.24
N LYS A 173 -10.34 -11.33 11.14
CA LYS A 173 -11.75 -11.48 10.81
C LYS A 173 -11.94 -11.47 9.29
N THR A 174 -12.96 -12.11 8.80
CA THR A 174 -13.49 -11.87 7.45
C THR A 174 -14.29 -10.57 7.45
N THR A 175 -14.64 -10.04 6.28
CA THR A 175 -15.33 -8.74 6.14
C THR A 175 -16.60 -8.66 7.00
N MET A 176 -17.43 -9.69 6.97
CA MET A 176 -18.68 -9.78 7.73
C MET A 176 -18.63 -10.81 8.87
N GLY A 177 -17.49 -11.48 9.06
CA GLY A 177 -17.34 -12.56 10.03
C GLY A 177 -17.09 -12.09 11.45
N LYS A 178 -17.13 -13.07 12.37
CA LYS A 178 -16.79 -12.87 13.77
C LYS A 178 -15.29 -12.60 13.92
N LEU A 179 -14.95 -11.77 14.90
CA LEU A 179 -13.57 -11.44 15.21
C LEU A 179 -12.93 -12.56 16.04
N VAL A 180 -11.82 -13.12 15.52
CA VAL A 180 -11.00 -14.12 16.23
C VAL A 180 -9.76 -13.42 16.76
N LYS A 181 -9.48 -13.61 18.04
CA LYS A 181 -8.27 -13.08 18.71
C LYS A 181 -7.22 -14.18 18.74
N GLN A 182 -5.98 -13.82 18.43
CA GLN A 182 -4.86 -14.70 18.68
C GLN A 182 -4.72 -14.88 20.21
N PRO A 183 -4.63 -16.12 20.72
CA PRO A 183 -4.32 -16.36 22.12
C PRO A 183 -2.96 -15.70 22.42
N GLN A 184 -2.89 -14.91 23.48
CA GLN A 184 -1.61 -14.37 23.94
C GLN A 184 -0.79 -15.55 24.47
N VAL A 185 0.30 -15.84 23.79
CA VAL A 185 1.33 -16.71 24.38
C VAL A 185 1.98 -15.86 25.46
N GLU A 186 1.65 -16.13 26.73
CA GLU A 186 2.38 -15.56 27.85
C GLU A 186 3.83 -16.05 27.73
N LYS A 187 4.70 -15.17 27.25
CA LYS A 187 6.13 -15.41 27.37
C LYS A 187 6.46 -15.31 28.85
N LYS A 188 6.68 -16.49 29.50
CA LYS A 188 7.29 -16.60 30.82
C LYS A 188 8.66 -15.95 30.83
#